data_0261f30444fe7159457e7aeaaf2efc19
#
_entry.id   0261f30444fe7159457e7aeaaf2efc19
#
_cell.length_a   1.000
_cell.length_b   1.000
_cell.length_c   1.000
_cell.angle_alpha   90.00
_cell.angle_beta   90.00
_cell.angle_gamma   90.00
#
_symmetry.space_group_name_H-M   'P 1'
#
loop_
_entity.id
_entity.type
_entity.pdbx_description
1 polymer ?
#
loop_
_entity_poly.entity_id
_entity_poly.type
_entity_poly.pdbx_seq_one_letter_code
_entity_poly.pdbx_strand_id
1 'polypeptide(L)'
;MYQFFIETSQIAEDQIRILGKDVNHMKNVLRMKPGEEIRVTDSETSRSYRCEVAELYEETIVCHILAEEEEGSELPVRIYLFQGLPKADKMELIIQKAVELGVYQIIPTACRRCVVKLDPKKEKTKLARWQQIAEAAAKQSKRSLIPEIMPVISLREAFARSQKMQVRLIPYERAEGMEKTREILKGIRLGDEVAVFIGPEGGFEEAEIEEAMKAQIKPVTLGKRILRTETAGMTPTNHIDGVVIEQFELAVQFRDIVAC
;
A
#
# COMPACT_ATOMS: atom_id res chain seq x y z
N MET A 1 11.15 7.44 -16.55
CA MET A 1 12.19 6.56 -15.96
C MET A 1 11.49 5.33 -15.43
N TYR A 2 11.93 4.14 -15.83
CA TYR A 2 11.41 2.85 -15.36
C TYR A 2 11.98 2.52 -13.97
N GLN A 3 11.20 1.78 -13.16
CA GLN A 3 11.61 1.37 -11.82
C GLN A 3 11.66 -0.14 -11.69
N PHE A 4 12.71 -0.63 -11.01
CA PHE A 4 12.95 -2.03 -10.71
C PHE A 4 13.21 -2.23 -9.22
N PHE A 5 12.83 -3.39 -8.69
CA PHE A 5 13.10 -3.77 -7.30
C PHE A 5 14.16 -4.87 -7.29
N ILE A 6 15.09 -4.74 -6.35
CA ILE A 6 16.19 -5.68 -6.13
C ILE A 6 16.30 -6.06 -4.65
N GLU A 7 17.11 -7.05 -4.35
CA GLU A 7 17.54 -7.38 -2.99
C GLU A 7 18.89 -6.69 -2.70
N THR A 8 19.17 -6.38 -1.43
CA THR A 8 20.44 -5.74 -1.01
C THR A 8 21.66 -6.49 -1.50
N SER A 9 21.59 -7.84 -1.59
CA SER A 9 22.65 -8.71 -2.11
C SER A 9 23.08 -8.41 -3.56
N GLN A 10 22.25 -7.70 -4.31
CA GLN A 10 22.49 -7.33 -5.71
C GLN A 10 23.25 -6.00 -5.85
N ILE A 11 23.52 -5.31 -4.74
CA ILE A 11 24.29 -4.07 -4.68
C ILE A 11 25.75 -4.39 -4.33
N ALA A 12 26.69 -3.94 -5.13
CA ALA A 12 28.11 -4.09 -4.88
C ALA A 12 28.84 -2.78 -5.21
N GLU A 13 29.32 -2.08 -4.18
CA GLU A 13 30.03 -0.79 -4.30
C GLU A 13 29.16 0.25 -5.06
N ASP A 14 29.56 0.61 -6.27
CA ASP A 14 28.87 1.57 -7.15
C ASP A 14 28.02 0.91 -8.24
N GLN A 15 27.80 -0.41 -8.16
CA GLN A 15 27.08 -1.18 -9.17
C GLN A 15 25.88 -1.93 -8.59
N ILE A 16 24.88 -2.09 -9.42
CA ILE A 16 23.71 -2.92 -9.15
C ILE A 16 23.58 -3.97 -10.25
N ARG A 17 23.31 -5.22 -9.85
CA ARG A 17 23.04 -6.33 -10.76
C ARG A 17 21.59 -6.70 -10.76
N ILE A 18 20.89 -6.41 -11.85
CA ILE A 18 19.48 -6.84 -12.04
C ILE A 18 19.47 -8.27 -12.57
N LEU A 19 18.66 -9.13 -11.92
CA LEU A 19 18.57 -10.56 -12.18
C LEU A 19 17.12 -11.00 -12.44
N GLY A 20 16.94 -12.23 -12.94
CA GLY A 20 15.66 -12.91 -13.03
C GLY A 20 14.71 -12.30 -14.07
N LYS A 21 13.42 -12.18 -13.72
CA LYS A 21 12.36 -11.77 -14.67
C LYS A 21 12.56 -10.37 -15.25
N ASP A 22 13.17 -9.47 -14.50
CA ASP A 22 13.36 -8.09 -14.91
C ASP A 22 14.42 -7.97 -16.03
N VAL A 23 15.38 -8.89 -16.13
CA VAL A 23 16.34 -8.95 -17.27
C VAL A 23 15.61 -9.12 -18.60
N ASN A 24 14.70 -10.10 -18.67
CA ASN A 24 13.91 -10.32 -19.89
C ASN A 24 12.99 -9.11 -20.19
N HIS A 25 12.40 -8.51 -19.16
CA HIS A 25 11.55 -7.33 -19.30
C HIS A 25 12.33 -6.15 -19.88
N MET A 26 13.50 -5.85 -19.34
CA MET A 26 14.36 -4.75 -19.81
C MET A 26 14.85 -4.97 -21.24
N LYS A 27 15.33 -6.18 -21.57
CA LYS A 27 15.91 -6.49 -22.89
C LYS A 27 14.85 -6.60 -23.98
N ASN A 28 13.80 -7.39 -23.74
CA ASN A 28 12.89 -7.83 -24.81
C ASN A 28 11.59 -7.04 -24.86
N VAL A 29 11.10 -6.52 -23.74
CA VAL A 29 9.87 -5.73 -23.68
C VAL A 29 10.19 -4.24 -23.81
N LEU A 30 11.05 -3.72 -22.94
CA LEU A 30 11.44 -2.31 -22.94
C LEU A 30 12.52 -2.00 -23.97
N ARG A 31 13.29 -3.00 -24.41
CA ARG A 31 14.39 -2.89 -25.38
C ARG A 31 15.43 -1.84 -24.98
N MET A 32 15.76 -1.83 -23.70
CA MET A 32 16.70 -0.87 -23.11
C MET A 32 18.10 -1.05 -23.68
N LYS A 33 18.85 0.06 -23.68
CA LYS A 33 20.22 0.15 -24.19
C LYS A 33 21.16 0.66 -23.09
N PRO A 34 22.48 0.40 -23.21
CA PRO A 34 23.46 1.07 -22.38
C PRO A 34 23.34 2.60 -22.47
N GLY A 35 23.52 3.29 -21.35
CA GLY A 35 23.34 4.74 -21.21
C GLY A 35 21.94 5.19 -20.84
N GLU A 36 20.94 4.29 -20.79
CA GLU A 36 19.58 4.65 -20.34
C GLU A 36 19.50 4.66 -18.81
N GLU A 37 18.82 5.69 -18.28
CA GLU A 37 18.63 5.83 -16.85
C GLU A 37 17.40 5.07 -16.36
N ILE A 38 17.55 4.42 -15.21
CA ILE A 38 16.50 3.71 -14.48
C ILE A 38 16.54 4.07 -13.01
N ARG A 39 15.42 3.85 -12.34
CA ARG A 39 15.34 3.85 -10.87
C ARG A 39 15.41 2.41 -10.36
N VAL A 40 16.24 2.17 -9.37
CA VAL A 40 16.35 0.86 -8.71
C VAL A 40 16.09 1.05 -7.23
N THR A 41 15.19 0.23 -6.68
CA THR A 41 14.83 0.29 -5.26
C THR A 41 15.21 -1.02 -4.59
N ASP A 42 15.93 -0.94 -3.50
CA ASP A 42 16.23 -2.06 -2.61
C ASP A 42 15.00 -2.41 -1.78
N SER A 43 14.46 -3.61 -1.97
CA SER A 43 13.23 -4.09 -1.32
C SER A 43 13.37 -4.28 0.19
N GLU A 44 14.59 -4.44 0.70
CA GLU A 44 14.86 -4.68 2.11
C GLU A 44 15.01 -3.37 2.90
N THR A 45 15.74 -2.41 2.30
CA THR A 45 16.04 -1.13 2.95
C THR A 45 15.12 0.01 2.52
N SER A 46 14.33 -0.17 1.47
CA SER A 46 13.49 0.85 0.81
C SER A 46 14.29 2.03 0.24
N ARG A 47 15.62 1.91 0.14
CA ARG A 47 16.47 2.92 -0.50
C ARG A 47 16.31 2.87 -2.01
N SER A 48 16.31 4.02 -2.63
CA SER A 48 16.19 4.14 -4.09
C SER A 48 17.43 4.77 -4.68
N TYR A 49 17.82 4.27 -5.84
CA TYR A 49 19.00 4.70 -6.55
C TYR A 49 18.64 5.09 -7.99
N ARG A 50 19.16 6.21 -8.46
CA ARG A 50 19.18 6.52 -9.88
C ARG A 50 20.41 5.86 -10.49
N CYS A 51 20.18 5.02 -11.49
CA CYS A 51 21.22 4.21 -12.10
C CYS A 51 21.24 4.37 -13.62
N GLU A 52 22.38 4.14 -14.22
CA GLU A 52 22.55 4.04 -15.67
C GLU A 52 22.79 2.57 -16.04
N VAL A 53 22.11 2.09 -17.07
CA VAL A 53 22.34 0.75 -17.63
C VAL A 53 23.73 0.73 -18.29
N ALA A 54 24.63 -0.07 -17.77
CA ALA A 54 26.01 -0.20 -18.29
C ALA A 54 26.11 -1.34 -19.30
N GLU A 55 25.74 -2.55 -18.90
CA GLU A 55 25.93 -3.75 -19.71
C GLU A 55 24.71 -4.68 -19.62
N LEU A 56 24.35 -5.30 -20.75
CA LEU A 56 23.24 -6.23 -20.85
C LEU A 56 23.77 -7.63 -21.23
N TYR A 57 23.95 -8.48 -20.24
CA TYR A 57 24.28 -9.90 -20.43
C TYR A 57 23.02 -10.77 -20.62
N GLU A 58 23.18 -12.05 -20.82
CA GLU A 58 22.07 -12.98 -21.07
C GLU A 58 21.14 -13.07 -19.85
N GLU A 59 21.70 -13.24 -18.67
CA GLU A 59 20.96 -13.46 -17.41
C GLU A 59 21.11 -12.31 -16.39
N THR A 60 21.85 -11.25 -16.74
CA THR A 60 22.17 -10.16 -15.81
C THR A 60 22.25 -8.84 -16.56
N ILE A 61 21.78 -7.78 -15.93
CA ILE A 61 22.03 -6.40 -16.38
C ILE A 61 22.81 -5.70 -15.29
N VAL A 62 23.93 -5.10 -15.67
CA VAL A 62 24.77 -4.30 -14.78
C VAL A 62 24.41 -2.84 -14.95
N CYS A 63 24.19 -2.16 -13.84
CA CYS A 63 23.88 -0.74 -13.80
C CYS A 63 24.87 -0.02 -12.88
N HIS A 64 25.32 1.17 -13.24
CA HIS A 64 26.09 2.06 -12.37
C HIS A 64 25.17 2.94 -11.55
N ILE A 65 25.45 3.08 -10.25
CA ILE A 65 24.74 4.01 -9.37
C ILE A 65 25.23 5.42 -9.69
N LEU A 66 24.31 6.29 -10.11
CA LEU A 66 24.57 7.70 -10.35
C LEU A 66 24.36 8.54 -9.09
N ALA A 67 23.31 8.22 -8.32
CA ALA A 67 22.99 8.90 -7.08
C ALA A 67 22.04 8.03 -6.23
N GLU A 68 22.11 8.14 -4.91
CA GLU A 68 21.05 7.71 -3.99
C GLU A 68 19.97 8.80 -3.95
N GLU A 69 18.71 8.42 -4.02
CA GLU A 69 17.58 9.35 -3.93
C GLU A 69 17.17 9.50 -2.46
N GLU A 70 17.23 10.70 -1.92
CA GLU A 70 16.98 10.98 -0.50
C GLU A 70 15.51 10.97 -0.13
N GLU A 71 14.58 11.21 -1.07
CA GLU A 71 13.15 11.28 -0.81
C GLU A 71 12.43 10.00 -1.27
N GLY A 72 11.90 9.25 -0.31
CA GLY A 72 10.96 8.17 -0.54
C GLY A 72 9.57 8.70 -0.84
N SER A 73 8.82 7.98 -1.70
CA SER A 73 7.39 8.26 -1.97
C SER A 73 6.46 7.62 -0.92
N GLU A 74 7.01 7.14 0.19
CA GLU A 74 6.24 6.44 1.20
C GLU A 74 5.63 7.40 2.21
N LEU A 75 4.41 7.10 2.63
CA LEU A 75 3.74 7.85 3.70
C LEU A 75 4.50 7.67 5.02
N PRO A 76 4.63 8.72 5.83
CA PRO A 76 5.24 8.64 7.15
C PRO A 76 4.32 7.96 8.20
N VAL A 77 3.31 7.22 7.76
CA VAL A 77 2.41 6.36 8.52
C VAL A 77 2.21 5.05 7.79
N ARG A 78 1.87 3.97 8.50
CA ARG A 78 1.59 2.68 7.89
C ARG A 78 0.09 2.41 7.83
N ILE A 79 -0.48 2.41 6.65
CA ILE A 79 -1.91 2.13 6.44
C ILE A 79 -2.10 0.64 6.12
N TYR A 80 -2.85 -0.06 6.95
CA TYR A 80 -3.25 -1.45 6.77
C TYR A 80 -4.71 -1.50 6.30
N LEU A 81 -4.92 -1.95 5.08
CA LEU A 81 -6.25 -2.08 4.50
C LEU A 81 -6.80 -3.50 4.72
N PHE A 82 -7.77 -3.63 5.62
CA PHE A 82 -8.57 -4.85 5.81
C PHE A 82 -9.78 -4.79 4.87
N GLN A 83 -9.65 -5.46 3.71
CA GLN A 83 -10.62 -5.38 2.64
C GLN A 83 -11.53 -6.61 2.62
N GLY A 84 -12.82 -6.43 2.87
CA GLY A 84 -13.83 -7.46 2.66
C GLY A 84 -13.82 -7.97 1.22
N LEU A 85 -13.81 -9.30 1.04
CA LEU A 85 -13.72 -9.92 -0.28
C LEU A 85 -14.86 -9.47 -1.21
N PRO A 86 -14.59 -8.69 -2.26
CA PRO A 86 -15.60 -8.23 -3.19
C PRO A 86 -15.89 -9.28 -4.26
N LYS A 87 -16.98 -9.10 -5.01
CA LYS A 87 -17.33 -9.95 -6.15
C LYS A 87 -16.41 -9.69 -7.34
N ALA A 88 -16.30 -10.69 -8.20
CA ALA A 88 -15.55 -10.65 -9.46
C ALA A 88 -14.09 -10.16 -9.27
N ASP A 89 -13.60 -9.34 -10.20
CA ASP A 89 -12.21 -8.88 -10.23
C ASP A 89 -12.00 -7.51 -9.57
N LYS A 90 -12.98 -7.03 -8.81
CA LYS A 90 -12.89 -5.74 -8.12
C LYS A 90 -11.73 -5.66 -7.15
N MET A 91 -11.33 -6.79 -6.55
CA MET A 91 -10.14 -6.83 -5.68
C MET A 91 -8.87 -6.37 -6.41
N GLU A 92 -8.74 -6.68 -7.69
CA GLU A 92 -7.59 -6.26 -8.50
C GLU A 92 -7.51 -4.73 -8.62
N LEU A 93 -8.65 -4.08 -8.89
CA LEU A 93 -8.75 -2.61 -8.93
C LEU A 93 -8.48 -1.99 -7.55
N ILE A 94 -9.04 -2.58 -6.48
CA ILE A 94 -8.82 -2.11 -5.11
C ILE A 94 -7.33 -2.15 -4.77
N ILE A 95 -6.66 -3.27 -5.04
CA ILE A 95 -5.23 -3.43 -4.79
C ILE A 95 -4.43 -2.39 -5.56
N GLN A 96 -4.68 -2.28 -6.87
CA GLN A 96 -3.99 -1.29 -7.70
C GLN A 96 -4.10 0.12 -7.10
N LYS A 97 -5.32 0.56 -6.79
CA LYS A 97 -5.54 1.92 -6.28
C LYS A 97 -5.07 2.12 -4.84
N ALA A 98 -5.19 1.10 -3.99
CA ALA A 98 -4.67 1.16 -2.63
C ALA A 98 -3.13 1.29 -2.62
N VAL A 99 -2.45 0.59 -3.54
CA VAL A 99 -0.99 0.72 -3.71
C VAL A 99 -0.63 2.12 -4.20
N GLU A 100 -1.29 2.62 -5.23
CA GLU A 100 -1.06 3.99 -5.75
C GLU A 100 -1.23 5.06 -4.66
N LEU A 101 -2.14 4.83 -3.69
CA LEU A 101 -2.45 5.74 -2.58
C LEU A 101 -1.61 5.50 -1.32
N GLY A 102 -0.56 4.70 -1.37
CA GLY A 102 0.39 4.57 -0.26
C GLY A 102 0.04 3.53 0.81
N VAL A 103 -0.94 2.62 0.60
CA VAL A 103 -1.23 1.54 1.56
C VAL A 103 0.02 0.69 1.79
N TYR A 104 0.33 0.42 3.07
CA TYR A 104 1.49 -0.37 3.48
C TYR A 104 1.26 -1.88 3.32
N GLN A 105 0.07 -2.38 3.66
CA GLN A 105 -0.27 -3.80 3.57
C GLN A 105 -1.77 -3.97 3.30
N ILE A 106 -2.14 -4.98 2.51
CA ILE A 106 -3.53 -5.30 2.19
C ILE A 106 -3.87 -6.68 2.74
N ILE A 107 -4.92 -6.74 3.53
CA ILE A 107 -5.39 -7.95 4.21
C ILE A 107 -6.80 -8.29 3.73
N PRO A 108 -6.93 -9.23 2.76
CA PRO A 108 -8.25 -9.71 2.34
C PRO A 108 -8.98 -10.33 3.52
N THR A 109 -10.23 -9.93 3.74
CA THR A 109 -10.98 -10.29 4.94
C THR A 109 -12.31 -10.95 4.59
N ALA A 110 -12.60 -12.09 5.19
CA ALA A 110 -13.87 -12.79 5.04
C ALA A 110 -14.89 -12.20 6.03
N CYS A 111 -15.87 -11.46 5.51
CA CYS A 111 -16.99 -10.88 6.24
C CYS A 111 -18.26 -11.72 5.98
N ARG A 112 -19.29 -11.56 6.84
CA ARG A 112 -20.55 -12.32 6.72
C ARG A 112 -21.25 -12.09 5.39
N ARG A 113 -21.22 -10.87 4.87
CA ARG A 113 -21.84 -10.50 3.57
C ARG A 113 -20.93 -10.71 2.36
N CYS A 114 -19.75 -11.32 2.54
CA CYS A 114 -18.95 -11.75 1.41
C CYS A 114 -19.62 -12.91 0.69
N VAL A 115 -19.92 -12.70 -0.61
CA VAL A 115 -20.47 -13.76 -1.47
C VAL A 115 -19.36 -14.70 -1.95
N VAL A 116 -18.16 -14.17 -2.08
CA VAL A 116 -16.99 -14.93 -2.52
C VAL A 116 -16.45 -15.76 -1.37
N LYS A 117 -16.32 -17.08 -1.61
CA LYS A 117 -15.62 -18.00 -0.71
C LYS A 117 -14.49 -18.62 -1.51
N LEU A 118 -13.28 -18.50 -1.01
CA LEU A 118 -12.08 -19.05 -1.62
C LEU A 118 -11.74 -20.37 -0.94
N ASP A 119 -11.62 -21.45 -1.71
CA ASP A 119 -10.96 -22.66 -1.25
C ASP A 119 -9.43 -22.44 -1.25
N PRO A 120 -8.64 -23.24 -0.51
CA PRO A 120 -7.19 -23.02 -0.38
C PRO A 120 -6.43 -22.96 -1.72
N LYS A 121 -6.86 -23.71 -2.74
CA LYS A 121 -6.23 -23.72 -4.06
C LYS A 121 -6.51 -22.43 -4.82
N LYS A 122 -7.77 -21.98 -4.81
CA LYS A 122 -8.16 -20.70 -5.43
C LYS A 122 -7.53 -19.52 -4.71
N GLU A 123 -7.46 -19.56 -3.38
CA GLU A 123 -6.81 -18.54 -2.57
C GLU A 123 -5.35 -18.37 -2.98
N LYS A 124 -4.57 -19.47 -3.00
CA LYS A 124 -3.16 -19.42 -3.41
C LYS A 124 -2.98 -18.79 -4.79
N THR A 125 -3.84 -19.16 -5.77
CA THR A 125 -3.78 -18.60 -7.12
C THR A 125 -4.13 -17.11 -7.15
N LYS A 126 -5.18 -16.70 -6.41
CA LYS A 126 -5.58 -15.29 -6.31
C LYS A 126 -4.53 -14.44 -5.60
N LEU A 127 -3.95 -14.92 -4.50
CA LEU A 127 -2.88 -14.21 -3.78
C LEU A 127 -1.66 -13.96 -4.66
N ALA A 128 -1.21 -14.96 -5.43
CA ALA A 128 -0.11 -14.80 -6.36
C ALA A 128 -0.42 -13.73 -7.43
N ARG A 129 -1.65 -13.74 -7.98
CA ARG A 129 -2.10 -12.73 -8.94
C ARG A 129 -2.18 -11.34 -8.33
N TRP A 130 -2.76 -11.22 -7.13
CA TRP A 130 -2.90 -9.97 -6.41
C TRP A 130 -1.55 -9.35 -6.05
N GLN A 131 -0.58 -10.17 -5.65
CA GLN A 131 0.79 -9.71 -5.36
C GLN A 131 1.47 -9.16 -6.63
N GLN A 132 1.27 -9.79 -7.79
CA GLN A 132 1.77 -9.26 -9.07
C GLN A 132 1.16 -7.89 -9.43
N ILE A 133 -0.12 -7.69 -9.13
CA ILE A 133 -0.79 -6.40 -9.34
C ILE A 133 -0.21 -5.34 -8.40
N ALA A 134 0.00 -5.68 -7.12
CA ALA A 134 0.64 -4.78 -6.16
C ALA A 134 2.05 -4.38 -6.61
N GLU A 135 2.85 -5.33 -7.09
CA GLU A 135 4.19 -5.06 -7.64
C GLU A 135 4.14 -4.13 -8.86
N ALA A 136 3.24 -4.41 -9.81
CA ALA A 136 3.09 -3.58 -11.01
C ALA A 136 2.64 -2.14 -10.66
N ALA A 137 1.70 -2.00 -9.72
CA ALA A 137 1.22 -0.70 -9.26
C ALA A 137 2.33 0.07 -8.50
N ALA A 138 3.10 -0.59 -7.64
CA ALA A 138 4.22 0.03 -6.93
C ALA A 138 5.30 0.55 -7.89
N LYS A 139 5.67 -0.25 -8.91
CA LYS A 139 6.60 0.18 -9.98
C LYS A 139 6.07 1.41 -10.72
N GLN A 140 4.79 1.41 -11.10
CA GLN A 140 4.17 2.49 -11.85
C GLN A 140 4.06 3.78 -11.03
N SER A 141 3.68 3.68 -9.75
CA SER A 141 3.53 4.83 -8.84
C SER A 141 4.85 5.27 -8.19
N LYS A 142 5.97 4.65 -8.56
CA LYS A 142 7.33 4.95 -8.05
C LYS A 142 7.46 4.80 -6.53
N ARG A 143 6.74 3.87 -5.94
CA ARG A 143 6.85 3.56 -4.52
C ARG A 143 8.18 2.89 -4.20
N SER A 144 8.70 3.15 -3.00
CA SER A 144 9.92 2.48 -2.49
C SER A 144 9.61 1.15 -1.81
N LEU A 145 8.33 0.81 -1.65
CA LEU A 145 7.84 -0.42 -1.03
C LEU A 145 6.82 -1.10 -1.94
N ILE A 146 6.88 -2.42 -2.03
CA ILE A 146 5.81 -3.25 -2.61
C ILE A 146 4.91 -3.72 -1.47
N PRO A 147 3.64 -3.26 -1.38
CA PRO A 147 2.73 -3.74 -0.35
C PRO A 147 2.52 -5.25 -0.43
N GLU A 148 2.60 -5.91 0.71
CA GLU A 148 2.33 -7.34 0.81
C GLU A 148 0.82 -7.60 0.81
N ILE A 149 0.38 -8.58 0.02
CA ILE A 149 -1.00 -9.08 0.05
C ILE A 149 -1.04 -10.31 0.95
N MET A 150 -1.68 -10.16 2.11
CA MET A 150 -1.75 -11.21 3.12
C MET A 150 -2.74 -12.32 2.72
N PRO A 151 -2.59 -13.53 3.29
CA PRO A 151 -3.62 -14.56 3.22
C PRO A 151 -4.98 -14.04 3.71
N VAL A 152 -6.06 -14.67 3.23
CA VAL A 152 -7.42 -14.32 3.65
C VAL A 152 -7.61 -14.72 5.12
N ILE A 153 -8.08 -13.77 5.93
CA ILE A 153 -8.42 -14.01 7.34
C ILE A 153 -9.89 -13.69 7.63
N SER A 154 -10.41 -14.23 8.71
CA SER A 154 -11.75 -13.87 9.18
C SER A 154 -11.77 -12.44 9.73
N LEU A 155 -12.94 -11.80 9.76
CA LEU A 155 -13.10 -10.46 10.33
C LEU A 155 -12.70 -10.42 11.82
N ARG A 156 -12.93 -11.50 12.57
CA ARG A 156 -12.50 -11.62 13.97
C ARG A 156 -10.98 -11.62 14.11
N GLU A 157 -10.27 -12.36 13.27
CA GLU A 157 -8.80 -12.34 13.23
C GLU A 157 -8.28 -10.97 12.79
N ALA A 158 -8.96 -10.31 11.84
CA ALA A 158 -8.62 -8.97 11.41
C ALA A 158 -8.73 -7.95 12.57
N PHE A 159 -9.79 -8.03 13.38
CA PHE A 159 -9.93 -7.20 14.58
C PHE A 159 -8.82 -7.48 15.60
N ALA A 160 -8.52 -8.75 15.85
CA ALA A 160 -7.44 -9.14 16.77
C ALA A 160 -6.07 -8.63 16.28
N ARG A 161 -5.76 -8.77 14.98
CA ARG A 161 -4.52 -8.29 14.38
C ARG A 161 -4.34 -6.79 14.53
N SER A 162 -5.42 -6.02 14.40
CA SER A 162 -5.38 -4.55 14.50
C SER A 162 -5.22 -4.01 15.92
N GLN A 163 -5.31 -4.84 16.98
CA GLN A 163 -5.32 -4.36 18.38
C GLN A 163 -4.09 -3.54 18.79
N LYS A 164 -2.94 -3.79 18.16
CA LYS A 164 -1.69 -3.05 18.43
C LYS A 164 -1.56 -1.76 17.65
N MET A 165 -2.42 -1.52 16.66
CA MET A 165 -2.38 -0.34 15.81
C MET A 165 -3.01 0.86 16.54
N GLN A 166 -2.43 2.03 16.40
CA GLN A 166 -2.80 3.25 17.13
C GLN A 166 -4.17 3.76 16.71
N VAL A 167 -4.46 3.72 15.40
CA VAL A 167 -5.74 4.19 14.86
C VAL A 167 -6.43 3.06 14.12
N ARG A 168 -7.72 2.86 14.41
CA ARG A 168 -8.52 1.78 13.82
C ARG A 168 -9.87 2.31 13.40
N LEU A 169 -10.15 2.28 12.09
CA LEU A 169 -11.28 2.92 11.46
C LEU A 169 -12.14 1.90 10.71
N ILE A 170 -13.44 1.99 10.89
CA ILE A 170 -14.42 1.23 10.11
C ILE A 170 -15.46 2.18 9.53
N PRO A 171 -15.42 2.47 8.21
CA PRO A 171 -16.46 3.24 7.55
C PRO A 171 -17.81 2.55 7.67
N TYR A 172 -18.79 3.31 8.19
CA TYR A 172 -20.13 2.83 8.41
C TYR A 172 -21.16 3.90 8.04
N GLU A 173 -22.19 3.53 7.26
CA GLU A 173 -23.16 4.49 6.71
C GLU A 173 -23.98 5.22 7.77
N ARG A 174 -24.20 4.58 8.95
CA ARG A 174 -24.92 5.18 10.09
C ARG A 174 -23.98 5.89 11.09
N ALA A 175 -22.69 6.01 10.79
CA ALA A 175 -21.78 6.77 11.64
C ALA A 175 -22.09 8.27 11.51
N GLU A 176 -22.27 8.94 12.63
CA GLU A 176 -22.62 10.35 12.68
C GLU A 176 -21.37 11.24 12.69
N GLY A 177 -21.49 12.37 11.97
CA GLY A 177 -20.61 13.52 12.11
C GLY A 177 -19.28 13.43 11.33
N MET A 178 -19.19 14.19 10.24
CA MET A 178 -17.91 14.43 9.53
C MET A 178 -16.87 15.10 10.42
N GLU A 179 -17.29 15.91 11.39
CA GLU A 179 -16.37 16.55 12.34
C GLU A 179 -15.63 15.53 13.19
N LYS A 180 -16.35 14.57 13.75
CA LYS A 180 -15.72 13.48 14.52
C LYS A 180 -14.73 12.67 13.69
N THR A 181 -15.07 12.40 12.42
CA THR A 181 -14.12 11.74 11.50
C THR A 181 -12.88 12.58 11.29
N ARG A 182 -13.02 13.89 11.05
CA ARG A 182 -11.89 14.81 10.89
C ARG A 182 -11.03 14.91 12.14
N GLU A 183 -11.64 14.96 13.33
CA GLU A 183 -10.90 14.96 14.61
C GLU A 183 -10.06 13.70 14.77
N ILE A 184 -10.62 12.52 14.45
CA ILE A 184 -9.89 11.26 14.50
C ILE A 184 -8.71 11.27 13.53
N LEU A 185 -8.91 11.74 12.30
CA LEU A 185 -7.86 11.81 11.28
C LEU A 185 -6.77 12.80 11.67
N LYS A 186 -7.12 13.99 12.20
CA LYS A 186 -6.16 14.97 12.71
C LYS A 186 -5.34 14.48 13.92
N GLY A 187 -5.83 13.45 14.61
CA GLY A 187 -5.12 12.81 15.71
C GLY A 187 -4.05 11.79 15.27
N ILE A 188 -3.95 11.47 13.97
CA ILE A 188 -2.92 10.57 13.44
C ILE A 188 -1.56 11.26 13.50
N ARG A 189 -0.54 10.55 13.95
CA ARG A 189 0.83 11.05 14.12
C ARG A 189 1.80 10.34 13.20
N LEU A 190 2.92 10.96 12.92
CA LEU A 190 4.02 10.33 12.18
C LEU A 190 4.47 9.05 12.88
N GLY A 191 4.58 7.97 12.13
CA GLY A 191 4.93 6.65 12.62
C GLY A 191 3.76 5.78 13.08
N ASP A 192 2.53 6.33 13.14
CA ASP A 192 1.36 5.55 13.53
C ASP A 192 1.04 4.44 12.51
N GLU A 193 0.53 3.33 13.05
CA GLU A 193 -0.11 2.27 12.28
C GLU A 193 -1.63 2.49 12.27
N VAL A 194 -2.21 2.57 11.08
CA VAL A 194 -3.62 2.87 10.88
C VAL A 194 -4.31 1.68 10.23
N ALA A 195 -5.26 1.06 10.92
CA ALA A 195 -6.14 0.02 10.35
C ALA A 195 -7.39 0.65 9.74
N VAL A 196 -7.67 0.31 8.50
CA VAL A 196 -8.89 0.72 7.79
C VAL A 196 -9.66 -0.54 7.36
N PHE A 197 -10.89 -0.69 7.84
CA PHE A 197 -11.75 -1.84 7.55
C PHE A 197 -12.80 -1.48 6.51
N ILE A 198 -12.77 -2.09 5.34
CA ILE A 198 -13.74 -1.88 4.26
C ILE A 198 -14.55 -3.14 4.04
N GLY A 199 -15.88 -3.03 4.06
CA GLY A 199 -16.79 -4.14 3.79
C GLY A 199 -16.84 -4.53 2.31
N PRO A 200 -17.42 -5.72 2.00
CA PRO A 200 -17.79 -6.06 0.63
C PRO A 200 -18.94 -5.16 0.12
N GLU A 201 -19.48 -5.44 -1.07
CA GLU A 201 -20.59 -4.64 -1.64
C GLU A 201 -21.83 -4.54 -0.73
N GLY A 202 -22.09 -5.55 0.09
CA GLY A 202 -23.18 -5.55 1.06
C GLY A 202 -22.87 -4.82 2.37
N GLY A 203 -21.66 -4.27 2.50
CA GLY A 203 -21.19 -3.66 3.75
C GLY A 203 -20.99 -4.68 4.88
N PHE A 204 -20.92 -4.20 6.10
CA PHE A 204 -20.87 -5.02 7.30
C PHE A 204 -22.28 -5.27 7.86
N GLU A 205 -22.48 -6.37 8.55
CA GLU A 205 -23.69 -6.59 9.37
C GLU A 205 -23.61 -5.75 10.65
N GLU A 206 -24.79 -5.43 11.21
CA GLU A 206 -24.86 -4.64 12.44
C GLU A 206 -24.09 -5.31 13.60
N ALA A 207 -24.21 -6.63 13.73
CA ALA A 207 -23.44 -7.40 14.70
C ALA A 207 -21.92 -7.32 14.49
N GLU A 208 -21.43 -7.24 13.24
CA GLU A 208 -20.01 -7.04 12.94
C GLU A 208 -19.52 -5.64 13.36
N ILE A 209 -20.36 -4.62 13.19
CA ILE A 209 -20.08 -3.26 13.67
C ILE A 209 -20.06 -3.21 15.20
N GLU A 210 -20.99 -3.88 15.89
CA GLU A 210 -20.98 -3.98 17.36
C GLU A 210 -19.69 -4.67 17.87
N GLU A 211 -19.26 -5.75 17.20
CA GLU A 211 -18.00 -6.43 17.53
C GLU A 211 -16.80 -5.51 17.31
N ALA A 212 -16.78 -4.74 16.20
CA ALA A 212 -15.74 -3.75 15.91
C ALA A 212 -15.68 -2.68 17.02
N MET A 213 -16.82 -2.15 17.46
CA MET A 213 -16.88 -1.15 18.54
C MET A 213 -16.38 -1.73 19.87
N LYS A 214 -16.75 -2.98 20.21
CA LYS A 214 -16.21 -3.69 21.39
C LYS A 214 -14.69 -3.87 21.30
N ALA A 215 -14.16 -4.07 20.10
CA ALA A 215 -12.72 -4.09 19.81
C ALA A 215 -12.10 -2.70 19.76
N GLN A 216 -12.83 -1.63 20.12
CA GLN A 216 -12.40 -0.23 20.07
C GLN A 216 -12.02 0.28 18.67
N ILE A 217 -12.59 -0.30 17.62
CA ILE A 217 -12.48 0.21 16.26
C ILE A 217 -13.52 1.31 16.11
N LYS A 218 -13.10 2.48 15.61
CA LYS A 218 -13.94 3.67 15.57
C LYS A 218 -14.79 3.68 14.28
N PRO A 219 -16.12 3.67 14.36
CA PRO A 219 -16.95 3.90 13.20
C PRO A 219 -16.79 5.35 12.73
N VAL A 220 -16.58 5.51 11.41
CA VAL A 220 -16.39 6.81 10.76
C VAL A 220 -17.29 6.93 9.55
N THR A 221 -17.65 8.16 9.18
CA THR A 221 -18.36 8.42 7.93
C THR A 221 -17.43 8.90 6.83
N LEU A 222 -17.66 8.44 5.61
CA LEU A 222 -16.93 8.90 4.41
C LEU A 222 -17.70 10.00 3.66
N GLY A 223 -18.73 10.59 4.28
CA GLY A 223 -19.55 11.64 3.72
C GLY A 223 -21.00 11.21 3.49
N LYS A 224 -21.79 12.09 2.87
CA LYS A 224 -23.23 11.90 2.68
C LYS A 224 -23.61 10.88 1.59
N ARG A 225 -22.67 10.51 0.74
CA ARG A 225 -22.92 9.57 -0.37
C ARG A 225 -22.48 8.17 0.01
N ILE A 226 -23.28 7.16 -0.38
CA ILE A 226 -22.88 5.76 -0.28
C ILE A 226 -21.81 5.50 -1.36
N LEU A 227 -20.66 5.04 -0.93
CA LEU A 227 -19.55 4.70 -1.82
C LEU A 227 -19.58 3.19 -2.12
N ARG A 228 -19.19 2.82 -3.31
CA ARG A 228 -18.90 1.43 -3.66
C ARG A 228 -17.68 0.94 -2.91
N THR A 229 -17.56 -0.38 -2.67
CA THR A 229 -16.45 -0.96 -1.90
C THR A 229 -15.08 -0.57 -2.47
N GLU A 230 -14.94 -0.53 -3.79
CA GLU A 230 -13.73 -0.09 -4.47
C GLU A 230 -13.39 1.39 -4.20
N THR A 231 -14.38 2.26 -4.14
CA THR A 231 -14.19 3.69 -3.83
C THR A 231 -14.01 3.92 -2.33
N ALA A 232 -14.72 3.15 -1.50
CA ALA A 232 -14.66 3.28 -0.04
C ALA A 232 -13.25 3.01 0.51
N GLY A 233 -12.51 2.05 -0.10
CA GLY A 233 -11.12 1.77 0.28
C GLY A 233 -10.15 2.89 -0.04
N MET A 234 -10.39 3.61 -1.13
CA MET A 234 -9.53 4.72 -1.57
C MET A 234 -9.73 5.99 -0.73
N THR A 235 -10.95 6.25 -0.29
CA THR A 235 -11.31 7.52 0.36
C THR A 235 -10.59 7.75 1.69
N PRO A 236 -10.58 6.81 2.67
CA PRO A 236 -9.85 7.00 3.91
C PRO A 236 -8.35 7.14 3.68
N THR A 237 -7.78 6.34 2.77
CA THR A 237 -6.35 6.36 2.45
C THR A 237 -5.92 7.74 1.94
N ASN A 238 -6.66 8.29 0.99
CA ASN A 238 -6.40 9.64 0.47
C ASN A 238 -6.60 10.75 1.51
N HIS A 239 -7.57 10.61 2.42
CA HIS A 239 -7.75 11.59 3.50
C HIS A 239 -6.62 11.50 4.54
N ILE A 240 -6.15 10.31 4.87
CA ILE A 240 -5.01 10.11 5.77
C ILE A 240 -3.75 10.70 5.15
N ASP A 241 -3.49 10.41 3.87
CA ASP A 241 -2.39 10.96 3.10
C ASP A 241 -2.38 12.50 3.17
N GLY A 242 -3.48 13.16 2.81
CA GLY A 242 -3.58 14.63 2.83
C GLY A 242 -3.34 15.24 4.21
N VAL A 243 -3.88 14.64 5.30
CA VAL A 243 -3.67 15.13 6.67
C VAL A 243 -2.24 14.93 7.13
N VAL A 244 -1.62 13.80 6.79
CA VAL A 244 -0.27 13.46 7.22
C VAL A 244 0.78 14.28 6.47
N ILE A 245 0.60 14.50 5.15
CA ILE A 245 1.48 15.37 4.37
C ILE A 245 1.44 16.79 4.91
N GLU A 246 0.24 17.36 5.17
CA GLU A 246 0.12 18.70 5.76
C GLU A 246 0.86 18.83 7.09
N GLN A 247 0.76 17.82 7.96
CA GLN A 247 1.50 17.79 9.23
C GLN A 247 3.01 17.66 9.03
N PHE A 248 3.45 16.88 8.05
CA PHE A 248 4.87 16.70 7.73
C PHE A 248 5.49 17.98 7.19
N GLU A 249 4.84 18.64 6.25
CA GLU A 249 5.28 19.92 5.69
C GLU A 249 5.40 21.00 6.78
N LEU A 250 4.42 21.08 7.67
CA LEU A 250 4.48 21.98 8.83
C LEU A 250 5.67 21.65 9.74
N ALA A 251 5.92 20.36 10.02
CA ALA A 251 7.03 19.94 10.88
C ALA A 251 8.40 20.25 10.27
N VAL A 252 8.55 20.14 8.95
CA VAL A 252 9.79 20.49 8.22
C VAL A 252 10.00 22.00 8.26
N GLN A 253 8.98 22.81 7.96
CA GLN A 253 9.06 24.27 8.04
C GLN A 253 9.45 24.78 9.43
N PHE A 254 8.95 24.14 10.51
CA PHE A 254 9.34 24.48 11.87
C PHE A 254 10.80 24.12 12.20
N ARG A 255 11.35 23.03 11.65
CA ARG A 255 12.76 22.67 11.83
C ARG A 255 13.70 23.68 11.20
N ASP A 256 13.37 24.16 10.01
CA ASP A 256 14.18 25.16 9.29
C ASP A 256 14.16 26.55 9.97
N ILE A 257 13.08 26.87 10.67
CA ILE A 257 12.97 28.13 11.44
C ILE A 257 13.74 28.07 12.76
N VAL A 258 13.89 26.90 13.38
CA VAL A 258 14.59 26.73 14.67
C VAL A 258 16.10 26.48 14.48
N ALA A 259 16.54 26.15 13.25
CA ALA A 259 17.95 25.93 12.90
C ALA A 259 18.68 27.22 12.43
N CYS A 260 17.99 28.34 12.34
CA CYS A 260 18.54 29.69 12.15
C CYS A 260 18.62 30.43 13.47
#